data_2868cbfbc6f947d556ff1579ca9cdaf2
#
_entry.id   2868cbfbc6f947d556ff1579ca9cdaf2
#
_cell.length_a   1.000
_cell.length_b   1.000
_cell.length_c   1.000
_cell.angle_alpha   90.00
_cell.angle_beta   90.00
_cell.angle_gamma   90.00
#
_symmetry.space_group_name_H-M   'P 1'
#
loop_
_entity.id
_entity.type
_entity.pdbx_description
1 polymer ?
#
loop_
_entity_poly.entity_id
_entity_poly.type
_entity_poly.pdbx_seq_one_letter_code
_entity_poly.pdbx_strand_id
1 'polypeptide(L)'
;MAKTGGYDESSISVLEGLEAVRKRPGMYIGSVSRKGLNHLIYEIVDNAVDEHLAGACDTICVTLEADGSCTVEDNGRGVPVGMHAKGVSAARIVYTTLHAGGKFDDSAYKTSGGLHGVGSSVVNALSTHMDVWISRDGYIHHDGYERGIPVVELENGLLPTIGKTKKTGTKVNFLPDPEIFEKDQIQRGRSKSRMHETAIPRNXTKCTX
;
A
#
# COMPACT_ATOMS: atom_id res chain seq x y z
N MET A 1 13.59 1.79 38.33
CA MET A 1 13.45 3.02 37.53
C MET A 1 12.82 2.68 36.19
N ALA A 2 11.57 3.05 35.99
CA ALA A 2 10.86 2.78 34.75
C ALA A 2 11.38 3.73 33.66
N LYS A 3 11.86 3.18 32.56
CA LYS A 3 12.17 3.97 31.37
C LYS A 3 10.87 4.47 30.78
N THR A 4 10.59 5.74 30.96
CA THR A 4 9.52 6.41 30.21
C THR A 4 9.96 6.43 28.74
N GLY A 5 9.35 5.59 27.93
CA GLY A 5 9.54 5.64 26.48
C GLY A 5 9.13 7.02 26.00
N GLY A 6 10.07 7.76 25.47
CA GLY A 6 9.81 9.08 24.92
C GLY A 6 8.87 8.98 23.71
N TYR A 7 7.73 9.62 23.81
CA TYR A 7 6.90 9.90 22.65
C TYR A 7 7.67 10.89 21.78
N ASP A 8 8.24 10.39 20.70
CA ASP A 8 8.93 11.23 19.73
C ASP A 8 7.88 12.00 18.90
N GLU A 9 8.07 13.30 18.74
CA GLU A 9 7.20 14.19 17.99
C GLU A 9 6.93 13.68 16.56
N SER A 10 7.90 13.03 15.93
CA SER A 10 7.73 12.43 14.59
C SER A 10 6.74 11.26 14.58
N SER A 11 6.70 10.45 15.65
CA SER A 11 5.77 9.34 15.76
C SER A 11 4.34 9.82 16.03
N ILE A 12 4.20 10.90 16.79
CA ILE A 12 2.89 11.51 17.06
C ILE A 12 2.25 12.02 15.76
N SER A 13 3.00 12.70 14.91
CA SER A 13 2.47 13.27 13.67
C SER A 13 1.99 12.19 12.68
N VAL A 14 2.70 11.05 12.61
CA VAL A 14 2.32 9.93 11.73
C VAL A 14 1.04 9.26 12.22
N LEU A 15 0.96 8.99 13.52
CA LEU A 15 -0.23 8.37 14.13
C LEU A 15 -1.47 9.25 13.99
N GLU A 16 -1.32 10.55 14.19
CA GLU A 16 -2.44 11.49 14.04
C GLU A 16 -3.00 11.50 12.61
N GLY A 17 -2.14 11.43 11.60
CA GLY A 17 -2.56 11.41 10.20
C GLY A 17 -3.40 10.19 9.86
N LEU A 18 -2.94 8.99 10.18
CA LEU A 18 -3.66 7.74 9.86
C LEU A 18 -4.90 7.53 10.76
N GLU A 19 -4.87 7.98 12.00
CA GLU A 19 -6.07 7.99 12.86
C GLU A 19 -7.17 8.85 12.27
N ALA A 20 -6.84 10.00 11.70
CA ALA A 20 -7.81 10.88 11.04
C ALA A 20 -8.49 10.17 9.86
N VAL A 21 -7.73 9.36 9.10
CA VAL A 21 -8.29 8.54 8.01
C VAL A 21 -9.31 7.54 8.56
N ARG A 22 -8.98 6.85 9.64
CA ARG A 22 -9.89 5.87 10.27
C ARG A 22 -11.16 6.51 10.84
N LYS A 23 -11.03 7.72 11.39
CA LYS A 23 -12.18 8.45 11.96
C LYS A 23 -13.14 8.95 10.89
N ARG A 24 -12.64 9.32 9.71
CA ARG A 24 -13.47 9.88 8.62
C ARG A 24 -13.05 9.27 7.26
N PRO A 25 -13.22 7.96 7.10
CA PRO A 25 -12.73 7.30 5.88
C PRO A 25 -13.39 7.83 4.59
N GLY A 26 -14.65 8.22 4.65
CA GLY A 26 -15.38 8.77 3.51
C GLY A 26 -14.74 10.03 2.92
N MET A 27 -14.01 10.81 3.73
CA MET A 27 -13.28 11.99 3.22
C MET A 27 -12.12 11.62 2.32
N TYR A 28 -11.57 10.41 2.47
CA TYR A 28 -10.38 9.96 1.72
C TYR A 28 -10.74 9.05 0.55
N ILE A 29 -11.77 8.20 0.72
CA ILE A 29 -12.14 7.20 -0.29
C ILE A 29 -13.56 7.41 -0.85
N GLY A 30 -14.22 8.50 -0.48
CA GLY A 30 -15.53 8.88 -0.98
C GLY A 30 -16.71 8.16 -0.31
N SER A 31 -16.56 6.89 0.06
CA SER A 31 -17.60 6.14 0.77
C SER A 31 -16.99 4.92 1.45
N VAL A 32 -17.71 4.33 2.39
CA VAL A 32 -17.35 3.06 3.03
C VAL A 32 -18.12 1.87 2.43
N SER A 33 -18.78 2.08 1.31
CA SER A 33 -19.50 1.07 0.54
C SER A 33 -18.52 0.29 -0.37
N ARG A 34 -19.08 -0.57 -1.22
CA ARG A 34 -18.35 -1.30 -2.25
C ARG A 34 -17.49 -0.38 -3.15
N LYS A 35 -17.96 0.84 -3.42
CA LYS A 35 -17.20 1.82 -4.20
C LYS A 35 -15.89 2.20 -3.48
N GLY A 36 -15.94 2.40 -2.17
CA GLY A 36 -14.75 2.66 -1.36
C GLY A 36 -13.80 1.46 -1.30
N LEU A 37 -14.33 0.24 -1.22
CA LEU A 37 -13.49 -0.99 -1.29
C LEU A 37 -12.73 -1.07 -2.61
N ASN A 38 -13.41 -0.82 -3.73
CA ASN A 38 -12.75 -0.79 -5.05
C ASN A 38 -11.69 0.31 -5.10
N HIS A 39 -11.94 1.44 -4.45
CA HIS A 39 -10.99 2.55 -4.37
C HIS A 39 -9.67 2.09 -3.71
N LEU A 40 -9.74 1.29 -2.63
CA LEU A 40 -8.52 0.75 -2.00
C LEU A 40 -7.69 -0.08 -3.01
N ILE A 41 -8.35 -0.92 -3.78
CA ILE A 41 -7.67 -1.74 -4.80
C ILE A 41 -7.01 -0.83 -5.84
N TYR A 42 -7.74 0.17 -6.34
CA TYR A 42 -7.21 1.09 -7.35
C TYR A 42 -6.00 1.87 -6.85
N GLU A 43 -5.98 2.30 -5.59
CA GLU A 43 -4.82 3.03 -5.03
C GLU A 43 -3.54 2.19 -5.06
N ILE A 44 -3.63 0.89 -4.79
CA ILE A 44 -2.46 0.00 -4.85
C ILE A 44 -2.09 -0.32 -6.32
N VAL A 45 -3.10 -0.56 -7.15
CA VAL A 45 -2.89 -0.84 -8.60
C VAL A 45 -2.26 0.38 -9.30
N ASP A 46 -2.68 1.58 -8.94
CA ASP A 46 -2.14 2.82 -9.55
C ASP A 46 -0.62 2.94 -9.36
N ASN A 47 -0.10 2.51 -8.21
CA ASN A 47 1.36 2.48 -7.99
C ASN A 47 2.06 1.52 -8.98
N ALA A 48 1.47 0.36 -9.24
CA ALA A 48 1.99 -0.60 -10.22
C ALA A 48 1.87 -0.06 -11.65
N VAL A 49 0.78 0.64 -11.95
CA VAL A 49 0.58 1.32 -13.25
C VAL A 49 1.61 2.43 -13.45
N ASP A 50 1.95 3.18 -12.41
CA ASP A 50 3.00 4.20 -12.49
C ASP A 50 4.36 3.57 -12.84
N GLU A 51 4.68 2.40 -12.27
CA GLU A 51 5.90 1.63 -12.64
C GLU A 51 5.84 1.18 -14.11
N HIS A 52 4.66 0.80 -14.60
CA HIS A 52 4.46 0.43 -16.01
C HIS A 52 4.67 1.66 -16.92
N LEU A 53 4.08 2.79 -16.57
CA LEU A 53 4.22 4.04 -17.36
C LEU A 53 5.69 4.54 -17.37
N ALA A 54 6.44 4.26 -16.31
CA ALA A 54 7.87 4.54 -16.25
C ALA A 54 8.72 3.55 -17.07
N GLY A 55 8.09 2.54 -17.71
CA GLY A 55 8.76 1.54 -18.52
C GLY A 55 9.47 0.45 -17.72
N ALA A 56 9.23 0.38 -16.42
CA ALA A 56 9.93 -0.52 -15.51
C ALA A 56 9.12 -1.79 -15.16
N CYS A 57 7.85 -1.85 -15.56
CA CYS A 57 6.94 -2.94 -15.20
C CYS A 57 6.15 -3.38 -16.44
N ASP A 58 6.09 -4.67 -16.71
CA ASP A 58 5.27 -5.23 -17.79
C ASP A 58 4.17 -6.17 -17.29
N THR A 59 4.18 -6.53 -16.02
CA THR A 59 3.25 -7.50 -15.44
C THR A 59 2.68 -6.97 -14.13
N ILE A 60 1.36 -6.90 -14.04
CA ILE A 60 0.61 -6.54 -12.84
C ILE A 60 -0.41 -7.65 -12.57
N CYS A 61 -0.37 -8.22 -11.39
CA CYS A 61 -1.24 -9.32 -10.97
C CYS A 61 -2.10 -8.86 -9.80
N VAL A 62 -3.43 -8.99 -9.93
CA VAL A 62 -4.36 -8.66 -8.84
C VAL A 62 -5.14 -9.93 -8.49
N THR A 63 -5.08 -10.33 -7.23
CA THR A 63 -5.75 -11.54 -6.73
C THR A 63 -6.68 -11.18 -5.56
N LEU A 64 -7.92 -11.60 -5.65
CA LEU A 64 -8.85 -11.54 -4.53
C LEU A 64 -8.80 -12.88 -3.80
N GLU A 65 -8.31 -12.85 -2.58
CA GLU A 65 -8.05 -14.06 -1.81
C GLU A 65 -9.33 -14.59 -1.15
N ALA A 66 -9.31 -15.88 -0.80
CA ALA A 66 -10.48 -16.55 -0.19
C ALA A 66 -10.87 -15.95 1.17
N ASP A 67 -9.92 -15.34 1.90
CA ASP A 67 -10.18 -14.67 3.18
C ASP A 67 -10.77 -13.26 3.04
N GLY A 68 -10.87 -12.76 1.81
CA GLY A 68 -11.35 -11.41 1.51
C GLY A 68 -10.26 -10.37 1.36
N SER A 69 -9.00 -10.76 1.54
CA SER A 69 -7.88 -9.87 1.28
C SER A 69 -7.64 -9.71 -0.22
N CYS A 70 -6.90 -8.68 -0.58
CA CYS A 70 -6.50 -8.41 -1.96
C CYS A 70 -4.97 -8.40 -2.02
N THR A 71 -4.43 -9.12 -3.00
CA THR A 71 -3.00 -9.10 -3.32
C THR A 71 -2.80 -8.38 -4.64
N VAL A 72 -1.90 -7.41 -4.66
CA VAL A 72 -1.44 -6.75 -5.89
C VAL A 72 0.06 -6.97 -5.98
N GLU A 73 0.52 -7.52 -7.09
CA GLU A 73 1.94 -7.80 -7.33
C GLU A 73 2.35 -7.23 -8.69
N ASP A 74 3.47 -6.53 -8.72
CA ASP A 74 4.08 -6.03 -9.95
C ASP A 74 5.52 -6.51 -10.06
N ASN A 75 6.06 -6.46 -11.27
CA ASN A 75 7.47 -6.75 -11.55
C ASN A 75 8.29 -5.48 -11.89
N GLY A 76 7.91 -4.36 -11.32
CA GLY A 76 8.63 -3.10 -11.46
C GLY A 76 9.95 -3.06 -10.70
N ARG A 77 10.45 -1.87 -10.42
CA ARG A 77 11.74 -1.68 -9.71
C ARG A 77 11.68 -2.04 -8.23
N GLY A 78 10.49 -2.14 -7.67
CA GLY A 78 10.27 -2.23 -6.22
C GLY A 78 10.31 -0.86 -5.55
N VAL A 79 9.44 -0.64 -4.57
CA VAL A 79 9.43 0.59 -3.77
C VAL A 79 10.82 0.81 -3.16
N PRO A 80 11.36 2.04 -3.16
CA PRO A 80 12.66 2.32 -2.54
C PRO A 80 12.70 1.90 -1.06
N VAL A 81 13.73 1.17 -0.67
CA VAL A 81 13.90 0.64 0.70
C VAL A 81 15.04 1.29 1.47
N GLY A 82 15.81 2.15 0.81
CA GLY A 82 16.94 2.85 1.42
C GLY A 82 16.53 3.82 2.53
N MET A 83 17.53 4.33 3.24
CA MET A 83 17.32 5.25 4.37
C MET A 83 16.74 6.59 3.90
N HIS A 84 15.59 6.95 4.46
CA HIS A 84 14.99 8.27 4.27
C HIS A 84 15.61 9.28 5.25
N ALA A 85 15.50 10.57 4.96
CA ALA A 85 16.00 11.65 5.82
C ALA A 85 15.44 11.61 7.26
N LYS A 86 14.26 10.98 7.44
CA LYS A 86 13.64 10.79 8.77
C LYS A 86 14.26 9.63 9.59
N GLY A 87 15.32 8.98 9.09
CA GLY A 87 16.02 7.91 9.80
C GLY A 87 15.35 6.54 9.73
N VAL A 88 14.39 6.38 8.82
CA VAL A 88 13.70 5.08 8.57
C VAL A 88 13.68 4.79 7.07
N SER A 89 13.44 3.53 6.72
CA SER A 89 13.31 3.09 5.32
C SER A 89 12.28 3.94 4.57
N ALA A 90 12.62 4.33 3.34
CA ALA A 90 11.71 5.08 2.47
C ALA A 90 10.38 4.34 2.27
N ALA A 91 10.39 3.02 2.18
CA ALA A 91 9.17 2.21 2.07
C ALA A 91 8.25 2.41 3.28
N ARG A 92 8.80 2.42 4.50
CA ARG A 92 8.02 2.69 5.72
C ARG A 92 7.29 4.04 5.62
N ILE A 93 7.98 5.08 5.09
CA ILE A 93 7.38 6.41 4.89
C ILE A 93 6.22 6.34 3.88
N VAL A 94 6.39 5.62 2.77
CA VAL A 94 5.34 5.48 1.73
C VAL A 94 4.04 4.92 2.33
N TYR A 95 4.14 3.93 3.19
CA TYR A 95 2.97 3.23 3.73
C TYR A 95 2.41 3.82 5.02
N THR A 96 3.13 4.75 5.69
CA THR A 96 2.70 5.31 6.96
C THR A 96 2.46 6.82 6.95
N THR A 97 2.89 7.54 5.92
CA THR A 97 2.76 8.99 5.88
C THR A 97 1.61 9.40 4.97
N LEU A 98 0.69 10.18 5.52
CA LEU A 98 -0.40 10.77 4.75
C LEU A 98 0.18 11.96 3.98
N HIS A 99 0.15 11.87 2.65
CA HIS A 99 0.64 12.94 1.79
C HIS A 99 -0.46 13.94 1.48
N ALA A 100 -0.28 15.19 1.89
CA ALA A 100 -1.16 16.29 1.53
C ALA A 100 -0.86 16.70 0.07
N GLY A 101 -1.66 16.16 -0.87
CA GLY A 101 -1.71 16.66 -2.24
C GLY A 101 -0.39 16.63 -3.02
N GLY A 102 0.15 15.44 -3.25
CA GLY A 102 1.03 15.20 -4.38
C GLY A 102 2.36 15.94 -4.44
N LYS A 103 3.07 16.09 -3.33
CA LYS A 103 4.44 16.63 -3.37
C LYS A 103 5.47 15.60 -2.88
N PHE A 104 5.73 14.60 -3.70
CA PHE A 104 7.06 14.01 -3.77
C PHE A 104 7.86 14.79 -4.81
N ASP A 105 9.12 15.03 -4.50
CA ASP A 105 10.05 15.88 -5.24
C ASP A 105 10.12 15.53 -6.74
N ASP A 106 10.21 16.50 -7.48
CA ASP A 106 10.04 16.89 -8.85
C ASP A 106 10.46 15.99 -10.02
N SER A 107 10.90 14.76 -9.86
CA SER A 107 11.49 14.13 -11.05
C SER A 107 10.99 12.77 -11.49
N ALA A 108 10.25 12.03 -10.66
CA ALA A 108 9.95 10.64 -11.00
C ALA A 108 8.48 10.22 -11.04
N TYR A 109 7.55 10.99 -10.45
CA TYR A 109 6.17 10.54 -10.27
C TYR A 109 5.11 11.61 -10.63
N LYS A 110 5.28 12.26 -11.79
CA LYS A 110 4.40 13.37 -12.21
C LYS A 110 3.15 12.95 -12.98
N THR A 111 2.77 11.69 -13.05
CA THR A 111 1.69 11.27 -13.95
C THR A 111 0.67 10.30 -13.33
N SER A 112 0.40 10.37 -12.04
CA SER A 112 -0.75 9.60 -11.57
C SER A 112 -2.02 10.43 -11.68
N GLY A 113 -2.80 10.15 -12.69
CA GLY A 113 -4.15 10.69 -12.86
C GLY A 113 -5.17 9.99 -11.96
N GLY A 114 -4.73 9.50 -10.81
CA GLY A 114 -5.63 8.92 -9.81
C GLY A 114 -6.58 9.99 -9.28
N LEU A 115 -7.86 9.69 -9.28
CA LEU A 115 -8.95 10.63 -8.98
C LEU A 115 -8.85 11.30 -7.59
N HIS A 116 -8.03 10.78 -6.69
CA HIS A 116 -7.88 11.35 -5.35
C HIS A 116 -6.43 11.39 -4.83
N GLY A 117 -5.48 10.61 -5.39
CA GLY A 117 -4.06 10.63 -5.01
C GLY A 117 -3.79 10.46 -3.53
N VAL A 118 -4.63 9.69 -2.83
CA VAL A 118 -4.55 9.57 -1.38
C VAL A 118 -3.50 8.57 -0.91
N GLY A 119 -3.12 7.66 -1.80
CA GLY A 119 -1.95 6.82 -1.60
C GLY A 119 -2.12 5.58 -0.74
N SER A 120 -1.05 4.81 -0.72
CA SER A 120 -0.99 3.51 -0.02
C SER A 120 -1.18 3.62 1.49
N SER A 121 -0.85 4.75 2.09
CA SER A 121 -1.02 4.96 3.53
C SER A 121 -2.50 4.97 3.94
N VAL A 122 -3.39 5.46 3.07
CA VAL A 122 -4.84 5.42 3.32
C VAL A 122 -5.34 3.97 3.28
N VAL A 123 -4.88 3.17 2.31
CA VAL A 123 -5.22 1.73 2.26
C VAL A 123 -4.76 1.02 3.53
N ASN A 124 -3.54 1.30 3.98
CA ASN A 124 -2.97 0.77 5.21
C ASN A 124 -3.85 1.13 6.42
N ALA A 125 -4.21 2.40 6.57
CA ALA A 125 -5.05 2.87 7.68
C ALA A 125 -6.41 2.17 7.72
N LEU A 126 -6.99 1.83 6.56
CA LEU A 126 -8.33 1.25 6.43
C LEU A 126 -8.33 -0.27 6.31
N SER A 127 -7.19 -0.91 6.57
CA SER A 127 -7.03 -2.36 6.52
C SER A 127 -6.76 -2.94 7.89
N THR A 128 -7.33 -4.11 8.19
CA THR A 128 -7.04 -4.86 9.42
C THR A 128 -5.55 -5.20 9.46
N HIS A 129 -5.02 -5.66 8.32
CA HIS A 129 -3.58 -5.84 8.15
C HIS A 129 -3.16 -5.48 6.73
N MET A 130 -1.92 -5.10 6.59
CA MET A 130 -1.26 -4.94 5.29
C MET A 130 0.15 -5.50 5.41
N ASP A 131 0.53 -6.36 4.46
CA ASP A 131 1.88 -6.89 4.31
C ASP A 131 2.46 -6.45 2.98
N VAL A 132 3.72 -6.07 3.00
CA VAL A 132 4.44 -5.56 1.82
C VAL A 132 5.75 -6.34 1.67
N TRP A 133 5.95 -6.92 0.49
CA TRP A 133 7.21 -7.57 0.12
C TRP A 133 7.80 -6.79 -1.04
N ILE A 134 9.03 -6.33 -0.88
CA ILE A 134 9.72 -5.53 -1.89
C ILE A 134 10.98 -6.29 -2.33
N SER A 135 10.97 -6.74 -3.57
CA SER A 135 12.12 -7.38 -4.22
C SER A 135 12.95 -6.30 -4.88
N ARG A 136 14.11 -6.01 -4.28
CA ARG A 136 14.98 -4.92 -4.73
C ARG A 136 16.41 -5.18 -4.24
N ASP A 137 17.39 -4.81 -5.05
CA ASP A 137 18.82 -4.88 -4.72
C ASP A 137 19.28 -6.28 -4.28
N GLY A 138 18.68 -7.33 -4.86
CA GLY A 138 19.05 -8.72 -4.61
C GLY A 138 18.35 -9.37 -3.43
N TYR A 139 17.47 -8.65 -2.73
CA TYR A 139 16.81 -9.15 -1.50
C TYR A 139 15.32 -8.91 -1.55
N ILE A 140 14.59 -9.72 -0.78
CA ILE A 140 13.18 -9.51 -0.48
C ILE A 140 13.09 -8.83 0.88
N HIS A 141 12.64 -7.57 0.90
CA HIS A 141 12.42 -6.79 2.11
C HIS A 141 10.94 -6.95 2.51
N HIS A 142 10.68 -7.01 3.82
CA HIS A 142 9.31 -7.18 4.32
C HIS A 142 8.94 -6.07 5.29
N ASP A 143 7.73 -5.53 5.14
CA ASP A 143 7.09 -4.69 6.15
C ASP A 143 5.66 -5.18 6.39
N GLY A 144 5.12 -4.86 7.55
CA GLY A 144 3.78 -5.27 7.93
C GLY A 144 3.14 -4.28 8.89
N TYR A 145 1.81 -4.20 8.80
CA TYR A 145 1.01 -3.21 9.53
C TYR A 145 -0.31 -3.82 10.01
N GLU A 146 -0.79 -3.33 11.13
CA GLU A 146 -2.16 -3.54 11.61
C GLU A 146 -2.84 -2.19 11.79
N ARG A 147 -3.91 -1.94 11.02
CA ARG A 147 -4.67 -0.68 11.06
C ARG A 147 -3.77 0.55 10.97
N GLY A 148 -2.79 0.51 10.08
CA GLY A 148 -1.85 1.59 9.85
C GLY A 148 -0.65 1.62 10.78
N ILE A 149 -0.61 0.77 11.82
CA ILE A 149 0.46 0.73 12.81
C ILE A 149 1.49 -0.32 12.40
N PRO A 150 2.77 0.04 12.25
CA PRO A 150 3.81 -0.95 11.93
C PRO A 150 3.92 -2.04 12.98
N VAL A 151 4.00 -3.30 12.54
CA VAL A 151 4.21 -4.47 13.41
C VAL A 151 5.53 -5.20 13.11
N VAL A 152 6.27 -4.73 12.10
CA VAL A 152 7.61 -5.24 11.78
C VAL A 152 8.66 -4.30 12.36
N GLU A 153 9.59 -4.85 13.11
CA GLU A 153 10.70 -4.10 13.69
C GLU A 153 11.75 -3.78 12.61
N LEU A 154 12.20 -2.52 12.59
CA LEU A 154 13.27 -2.10 11.68
C LEU A 154 14.64 -2.49 12.24
N GLU A 155 15.54 -2.92 11.37
CA GLU A 155 16.93 -3.21 11.71
C GLU A 155 17.79 -2.00 11.33
N ASN A 156 18.22 -1.23 12.34
CA ASN A 156 18.96 0.03 12.12
C ASN A 156 18.23 0.99 11.19
N GLY A 157 16.89 1.09 11.36
CA GLY A 157 16.04 1.97 10.56
C GLY A 157 15.63 1.40 9.21
N LEU A 158 16.14 0.25 8.81
CA LEU A 158 15.83 -0.40 7.52
C LEU A 158 14.90 -1.59 7.69
N LEU A 159 14.17 -1.94 6.63
CA LEU A 159 13.31 -3.13 6.63
C LEU A 159 14.16 -4.40 6.72
N PRO A 160 13.72 -5.41 7.48
CA PRO A 160 14.38 -6.70 7.48
C PRO A 160 14.26 -7.38 6.11
N THR A 161 15.25 -8.17 5.75
CA THR A 161 15.22 -9.01 4.55
C THR A 161 14.86 -10.44 4.94
N ILE A 162 13.98 -11.06 4.14
CA ILE A 162 13.50 -12.42 4.38
C ILE A 162 14.04 -13.44 3.39
N GLY A 163 14.83 -13.01 2.41
CA GLY A 163 15.42 -13.89 1.42
C GLY A 163 16.16 -13.15 0.35
N LYS A 164 16.84 -13.90 -0.52
CA LYS A 164 17.51 -13.39 -1.71
C LYS A 164 16.62 -13.59 -2.92
N THR A 165 16.75 -12.70 -3.91
CA THR A 165 15.99 -12.81 -5.16
C THR A 165 16.77 -12.18 -6.31
N LYS A 166 16.54 -12.69 -7.51
CA LYS A 166 17.02 -12.06 -8.76
C LYS A 166 15.93 -11.20 -9.40
N LYS A 167 14.71 -11.28 -8.88
CA LYS A 167 13.56 -10.51 -9.38
C LYS A 167 13.51 -9.14 -8.73
N THR A 168 12.77 -8.23 -9.36
CA THR A 168 12.37 -6.94 -8.76
C THR A 168 10.86 -6.82 -8.78
N GLY A 169 10.32 -5.97 -7.91
CA GLY A 169 8.89 -5.69 -7.87
C GLY A 169 8.37 -5.44 -6.47
N THR A 170 7.10 -5.13 -6.40
CA THR A 170 6.39 -4.93 -5.13
C THR A 170 5.17 -5.85 -5.07
N LYS A 171 4.97 -6.48 -3.94
CA LYS A 171 3.77 -7.27 -3.64
C LYS A 171 3.15 -6.72 -2.38
N VAL A 172 1.88 -6.35 -2.46
CA VAL A 172 1.10 -5.84 -1.33
C VAL A 172 -0.11 -6.75 -1.13
N ASN A 173 -0.31 -7.24 0.08
CA ASN A 173 -1.55 -7.91 0.49
C ASN A 173 -2.20 -7.07 1.58
N PHE A 174 -3.50 -6.82 1.46
CA PHE A 174 -4.24 -6.07 2.48
C PHE A 174 -5.64 -6.64 2.66
N LEU A 175 -6.13 -6.60 3.89
CA LEU A 175 -7.49 -7.03 4.25
C LEU A 175 -8.28 -5.81 4.72
N PRO A 176 -9.28 -5.35 3.95
CA PRO A 176 -10.12 -4.22 4.39
C PRO A 176 -10.74 -4.47 5.76
N ASP A 177 -10.78 -3.44 6.61
CA ASP A 177 -11.20 -3.57 8.00
C ASP A 177 -12.73 -3.67 8.11
N PRO A 178 -13.27 -4.79 8.65
CA PRO A 178 -14.72 -4.93 8.83
C PRO A 178 -15.32 -4.00 9.89
N GLU A 179 -14.50 -3.30 10.66
CA GLU A 179 -14.98 -2.22 11.54
C GLU A 179 -15.33 -0.95 10.76
N ILE A 180 -14.79 -0.82 9.53
CA ILE A 180 -15.01 0.35 8.67
C ILE A 180 -15.96 -0.01 7.52
N PHE A 181 -15.73 -1.15 6.88
CA PHE A 181 -16.52 -1.61 5.74
C PHE A 181 -17.51 -2.67 6.17
N GLU A 182 -18.73 -2.61 5.66
CA GLU A 182 -19.76 -3.60 5.95
C GLU A 182 -19.31 -5.00 5.48
N LYS A 183 -19.45 -6.00 6.36
CA LYS A 183 -19.05 -7.39 6.09
C LYS A 183 -19.67 -7.96 4.81
N ASP A 184 -20.93 -7.63 4.55
CA ASP A 184 -21.63 -8.08 3.35
C ASP A 184 -21.01 -7.55 2.06
N GLN A 185 -20.40 -6.38 2.11
CA GLN A 185 -19.73 -5.77 0.96
C GLN A 185 -18.41 -6.49 0.65
N ILE A 186 -17.68 -6.88 1.69
CA ILE A 186 -16.42 -7.63 1.55
C ILE A 186 -16.71 -9.03 0.97
N GLN A 187 -17.75 -9.72 1.46
CA GLN A 187 -18.12 -11.05 1.00
C GLN A 187 -18.74 -11.07 -0.40
N ARG A 188 -19.50 -10.05 -0.76
CA ARG A 188 -20.13 -9.95 -2.09
C ARG A 188 -19.13 -9.63 -3.22
N GLY A 189 -17.98 -9.08 -2.88
CA GLY A 189 -16.86 -8.94 -3.80
C GLY A 189 -16.37 -10.28 -4.33
N ARG A 190 -16.50 -11.35 -3.52
CA ARG A 190 -16.11 -12.72 -3.87
C ARG A 190 -16.94 -13.33 -5.01
N SER A 191 -18.22 -12.97 -5.16
CA SER A 191 -19.12 -13.71 -6.06
C SER A 191 -19.33 -13.06 -7.43
N LYS A 192 -18.84 -11.83 -7.64
CA LYS A 192 -19.05 -11.10 -8.91
C LYS A 192 -17.81 -10.27 -9.30
N SER A 193 -16.62 -10.85 -9.20
CA SER A 193 -15.43 -10.16 -9.68
C SER A 193 -15.31 -10.24 -11.21
N ARG A 194 -16.19 -9.54 -11.89
CA ARG A 194 -15.81 -8.94 -13.17
C ARG A 194 -15.22 -7.56 -12.82
N MET A 195 -13.96 -7.54 -12.53
CA MET A 195 -13.23 -6.28 -12.55
C MET A 195 -13.38 -5.70 -13.95
N HIS A 196 -13.94 -4.50 -14.06
CA HIS A 196 -14.00 -3.80 -15.33
C HIS A 196 -12.58 -3.66 -15.90
N GLU A 197 -12.40 -4.19 -17.07
CA GLU A 197 -11.13 -4.33 -17.77
C GLU A 197 -10.43 -3.00 -18.16
N THR A 198 -10.97 -1.86 -17.72
CA THR A 198 -10.58 -0.55 -18.24
C THR A 198 -9.36 0.07 -17.57
N ALA A 199 -8.86 -0.50 -16.47
CA ALA A 199 -7.78 0.12 -15.71
C ALA A 199 -6.41 -0.51 -15.90
N ILE A 200 -6.32 -1.66 -16.60
CA ILE A 200 -5.04 -2.33 -16.82
C ILE A 200 -4.63 -2.10 -18.28
N PRO A 201 -3.43 -1.58 -18.54
CA PRO A 201 -2.95 -1.43 -19.92
C PRO A 201 -3.07 -2.74 -20.69
N ARG A 202 -3.38 -2.66 -21.98
CA ARG A 202 -3.64 -3.85 -22.85
C ARG A 202 -2.48 -4.85 -22.90
N ASN A 203 -1.31 -4.42 -22.53
CA ASN A 203 -0.11 -5.28 -22.50
C ASN A 203 0.20 -5.90 -21.12
N UNK A 204 -0.47 -5.70 -20.14
CA UNK A 204 -0.20 -6.21 -18.94
C UNK A 204 -0.81 -7.51 -18.88
N THR A 205 -0.13 -8.26 -18.53
CA THR A 205 -0.57 -9.64 -18.35
C THR A 205 -1.43 -9.75 -17.08
N LYS A 206 -2.63 -10.26 -17.23
CA LYS A 206 -3.51 -10.53 -16.10
C LYS A 206 -3.20 -11.92 -15.54
N CYS A 207 -2.82 -12.01 -14.28
CA CYS A 207 -2.83 -13.27 -13.54
C CYS A 207 -4.20 -13.39 -12.86
N THR A 208 -4.99 -14.38 -13.29
CA THR A 208 -6.21 -14.76 -12.59
C THR A 208 -6.01 -16.15 -12.01
N UNK A 209 -6.07 -16.05 -11.00
CA UNK A 209 -5.98 -17.31 -10.36
C UNK A 209 -7.15 -17.88 -9.95
#